data_e815736f2b8adb6f4780bef59c9d04e7
#
_entry.id   e815736f2b8adb6f4780bef59c9d04e7
#
_cell.length_a   1.000
_cell.length_b   1.000
_cell.length_c   1.000
_cell.angle_alpha   90.00
_cell.angle_beta   90.00
_cell.angle_gamma   90.00
#
_symmetry.space_group_name_H-M   'P 1'
#
loop_
_entity.id
_entity.type
_entity.pdbx_description
1 polymer ?
#
loop_
_entity_poly.entity_id
_entity_poly.type
_entity_poly.pdbx_seq_one_letter_code
_entity_poly.pdbx_strand_id
1 'polypeptide(L)'
;ATNKLLSLNNEQKQKGVIAVSTGNHGKGVAYASSVLGIQSTIYMSSMVPQYRKEAIEALGAKVEIIGNNSDEADLYAKNLAKEKNITLVHPFDDEEVIAGQGTVGLEMLEDFPEVDTVIIPTSGGGLIGGIALAIKLQKPSVKIIAVSMERGPSMFESLKNGKPTDVEELETLADCLGGSIGLDNQYTFKIAQETIDDFVLVNENKIAEGIKFNFVEHKLVTEGAAATGVMVVKDNMSKKLGKNIISLICGGNIDANLFNKIIA
;
A
#
# COMPACT_ATOMS: atom_id res chain seq x y z
N ALA A 1 8.13 -5.24 3.12
CA ALA A 1 8.48 -6.67 3.07
C ALA A 1 9.93 -6.93 3.49
N THR A 2 10.93 -6.32 2.83
CA THR A 2 12.35 -6.62 3.08
C THR A 2 12.75 -6.47 4.54
N ASN A 3 12.37 -5.36 5.20
CA ASN A 3 12.66 -5.13 6.62
C ASN A 3 12.10 -6.26 7.50
N LYS A 4 10.85 -6.67 7.28
CA LYS A 4 10.23 -7.79 7.99
C LYS A 4 10.99 -9.11 7.82
N LEU A 5 11.43 -9.43 6.60
CA LEU A 5 12.16 -10.66 6.35
C LEU A 5 13.59 -10.62 6.95
N LEU A 6 14.22 -9.46 6.99
CA LEU A 6 15.52 -9.29 7.65
C LEU A 6 15.44 -9.48 9.17
N SER A 7 14.34 -9.05 9.82
CA SER A 7 14.14 -9.17 11.26
C SER A 7 13.87 -10.60 11.74
N LEU A 8 13.57 -11.53 10.81
CA LEU A 8 13.30 -12.93 11.17
C LEU A 8 14.56 -13.63 11.72
N ASN A 9 14.37 -14.45 12.75
CA ASN A 9 15.42 -15.33 13.24
C ASN A 9 15.65 -16.52 12.29
N ASN A 10 16.70 -17.32 12.55
CA ASN A 10 17.08 -18.43 11.68
C ASN A 10 15.99 -19.51 11.58
N GLU A 11 15.27 -19.82 12.66
CA GLU A 11 14.19 -20.79 12.66
C GLU A 11 13.03 -20.32 11.77
N GLN A 12 12.64 -19.06 11.91
CA GLN A 12 11.58 -18.45 11.08
C GLN A 12 11.97 -18.44 9.59
N LYS A 13 13.23 -18.09 9.28
CA LYS A 13 13.74 -18.11 7.90
C LYS A 13 13.72 -19.52 7.29
N GLN A 14 14.07 -20.54 8.08
CA GLN A 14 14.03 -21.94 7.63
C GLN A 14 12.61 -22.45 7.37
N LYS A 15 11.63 -22.02 8.17
CA LYS A 15 10.22 -22.36 7.95
C LYS A 15 9.61 -21.65 6.74
N GLY A 16 10.23 -20.59 6.29
CA GLY A 16 9.70 -19.73 5.24
C GLY A 16 8.64 -18.76 5.75
N VAL A 17 8.04 -18.04 4.80
CA VAL A 17 7.01 -17.03 5.09
C VAL A 17 5.79 -17.22 4.20
N ILE A 18 4.67 -16.72 4.66
CA ILE A 18 3.42 -16.68 3.89
C ILE A 18 2.89 -15.25 3.83
N ALA A 19 2.18 -14.91 2.77
CA ALA A 19 1.46 -13.65 2.65
C ALA A 19 0.17 -13.84 1.85
N VAL A 20 -0.78 -12.93 2.05
CA VAL A 20 -1.98 -12.82 1.20
C VAL A 20 -1.90 -11.52 0.45
N SER A 21 -1.81 -11.59 -0.87
CA SER A 21 -1.80 -10.39 -1.70
C SER A 21 -1.84 -10.72 -3.18
N THR A 22 -2.62 -9.96 -3.90
CA THR A 22 -2.73 -10.06 -5.37
C THR A 22 -1.92 -8.98 -6.11
N GLY A 23 -1.29 -8.07 -5.36
CA GLY A 23 -0.65 -6.87 -5.90
C GLY A 23 0.78 -6.66 -5.44
N ASN A 24 1.10 -5.39 -5.15
CA ASN A 24 2.46 -4.93 -4.85
C ASN A 24 3.09 -5.59 -3.62
N HIS A 25 2.30 -5.86 -2.57
CA HIS A 25 2.82 -6.53 -1.38
C HIS A 25 3.28 -7.96 -1.67
N GLY A 26 2.48 -8.74 -2.41
CA GLY A 26 2.85 -10.11 -2.81
C GLY A 26 4.13 -10.14 -3.64
N LYS A 27 4.28 -9.23 -4.61
CA LYS A 27 5.53 -9.06 -5.36
C LYS A 27 6.70 -8.66 -4.47
N GLY A 28 6.48 -7.74 -3.52
CA GLY A 28 7.50 -7.31 -2.57
C GLY A 28 7.98 -8.43 -1.64
N VAL A 29 7.07 -9.29 -1.16
CA VAL A 29 7.42 -10.47 -0.36
C VAL A 29 8.17 -11.50 -1.22
N ALA A 30 7.68 -11.80 -2.42
CA ALA A 30 8.32 -12.73 -3.34
C ALA A 30 9.76 -12.32 -3.68
N TYR A 31 9.94 -11.05 -4.08
CA TYR A 31 11.26 -10.50 -4.39
C TYR A 31 12.21 -10.56 -3.19
N ALA A 32 11.78 -10.03 -2.03
CA ALA A 32 12.63 -10.00 -0.84
C ALA A 32 13.00 -11.41 -0.37
N SER A 33 12.06 -12.35 -0.44
CA SER A 33 12.29 -13.76 -0.10
C SER A 33 13.33 -14.41 -1.04
N SER A 34 13.20 -14.16 -2.34
CA SER A 34 14.16 -14.67 -3.34
C SER A 34 15.58 -14.15 -3.08
N VAL A 35 15.72 -12.83 -2.84
CA VAL A 35 17.03 -12.21 -2.55
C VAL A 35 17.65 -12.74 -1.25
N LEU A 36 16.84 -13.03 -0.24
CA LEU A 36 17.29 -13.50 1.08
C LEU A 36 17.39 -15.03 1.20
N GLY A 37 17.03 -15.77 0.14
CA GLY A 37 17.02 -17.24 0.15
C GLY A 37 15.97 -17.86 1.09
N ILE A 38 14.86 -17.16 1.33
CA ILE A 38 13.75 -17.57 2.17
C ILE A 38 12.62 -18.12 1.28
N GLN A 39 12.07 -19.28 1.61
CA GLN A 39 10.89 -19.77 0.89
C GLN A 39 9.67 -18.93 1.19
N SER A 40 8.89 -18.59 0.15
CA SER A 40 7.65 -17.84 0.33
C SER A 40 6.48 -18.47 -0.42
N THR A 41 5.31 -18.46 0.21
CA THR A 41 4.05 -18.84 -0.42
C THR A 41 3.08 -17.67 -0.35
N ILE A 42 2.56 -17.27 -1.50
CA ILE A 42 1.59 -16.18 -1.62
C ILE A 42 0.22 -16.79 -1.88
N TYR A 43 -0.72 -16.53 -0.97
CA TYR A 43 -2.11 -16.96 -1.11
C TYR A 43 -2.92 -15.92 -1.84
N MET A 44 -3.77 -16.37 -2.76
CA MET A 44 -4.66 -15.54 -3.58
C MET A 44 -6.01 -16.21 -3.72
N SER A 45 -7.05 -15.44 -3.95
CA SER A 45 -8.36 -15.97 -4.33
C SER A 45 -8.41 -16.40 -5.80
N SER A 46 -9.42 -17.20 -6.16
CA SER A 46 -9.64 -17.65 -7.55
C SER A 46 -10.00 -16.53 -8.52
N MET A 47 -10.40 -15.36 -8.00
CA MET A 47 -10.77 -14.20 -8.83
C MET A 47 -9.56 -13.43 -9.41
N VAL A 48 -8.34 -13.79 -8.99
CA VAL A 48 -7.13 -13.07 -9.39
C VAL A 48 -6.76 -13.40 -10.84
N PRO A 49 -6.50 -12.37 -11.67
CA PRO A 49 -6.05 -12.58 -13.05
C PRO A 49 -4.75 -13.39 -13.13
N GLN A 50 -4.68 -14.28 -14.10
CA GLN A 50 -3.54 -15.20 -14.29
C GLN A 50 -2.20 -14.47 -14.39
N TYR A 51 -2.13 -13.30 -15.06
CA TYR A 51 -0.89 -12.54 -15.21
C TYR A 51 -0.31 -12.06 -13.86
N ARG A 52 -1.14 -11.81 -12.84
CA ARG A 52 -0.68 -11.43 -11.49
C ARG A 52 -0.02 -12.61 -10.78
N LYS A 53 -0.62 -13.80 -10.92
CA LYS A 53 -0.03 -15.03 -10.41
C LYS A 53 1.35 -15.28 -11.04
N GLU A 54 1.41 -15.27 -12.37
CA GLU A 54 2.65 -15.51 -13.12
C GLU A 54 3.76 -14.49 -12.75
N ALA A 55 3.39 -13.22 -12.55
CA ALA A 55 4.35 -12.20 -12.15
C ALA A 55 4.97 -12.45 -10.76
N ILE A 56 4.24 -13.06 -9.83
CA ILE A 56 4.75 -13.42 -8.49
C ILE A 56 5.57 -14.73 -8.56
N GLU A 57 5.11 -15.73 -9.33
CA GLU A 57 5.85 -16.97 -9.55
C GLU A 57 7.20 -16.71 -10.24
N ALA A 58 7.25 -15.77 -11.18
CA ALA A 58 8.49 -15.34 -11.83
C ALA A 58 9.53 -14.73 -10.87
N LEU A 59 9.11 -14.25 -9.70
CA LEU A 59 9.98 -13.77 -8.63
C LEU A 59 10.44 -14.89 -7.67
N GLY A 60 10.05 -16.15 -7.93
CA GLY A 60 10.49 -17.32 -7.16
C GLY A 60 9.58 -17.72 -6.00
N ALA A 61 8.47 -17.06 -5.78
CA ALA A 61 7.50 -17.47 -4.76
C ALA A 61 6.57 -18.58 -5.28
N LYS A 62 6.11 -19.45 -4.38
CA LYS A 62 4.98 -20.34 -4.67
C LYS A 62 3.68 -19.55 -4.57
N VAL A 63 2.76 -19.76 -5.52
CA VAL A 63 1.41 -19.18 -5.45
C VAL A 63 0.40 -20.31 -5.23
N GLU A 64 -0.48 -20.13 -4.26
CA GLU A 64 -1.60 -21.03 -3.97
C GLU A 64 -2.93 -20.28 -4.03
N ILE A 65 -3.90 -20.87 -4.74
CA ILE A 65 -5.24 -20.31 -4.88
C ILE A 65 -6.13 -20.90 -3.78
N ILE A 66 -6.68 -20.03 -2.94
CA ILE A 66 -7.54 -20.40 -1.80
C ILE A 66 -8.82 -19.56 -1.83
N GLY A 67 -9.94 -20.24 -1.84
CA GLY A 67 -11.25 -19.60 -1.78
C GLY A 67 -11.61 -18.77 -3.00
N ASN A 68 -12.71 -18.05 -2.89
CA ASN A 68 -13.31 -17.26 -3.97
C ASN A 68 -13.13 -15.74 -3.79
N ASN A 69 -12.69 -15.31 -2.61
CA ASN A 69 -12.47 -13.90 -2.29
C ASN A 69 -11.23 -13.73 -1.40
N SER A 70 -10.82 -12.48 -1.19
CA SER A 70 -9.63 -12.14 -0.41
C SER A 70 -9.76 -12.51 1.07
N ASP A 71 -10.96 -12.43 1.65
CA ASP A 71 -11.21 -12.72 3.06
C ASP A 71 -11.03 -14.21 3.37
N GLU A 72 -11.49 -15.11 2.47
CA GLU A 72 -11.27 -16.55 2.60
C GLU A 72 -9.79 -16.91 2.56
N ALA A 73 -9.02 -16.29 1.66
CA ALA A 73 -7.58 -16.49 1.55
C ALA A 73 -6.86 -15.96 2.82
N ASP A 74 -7.26 -14.81 3.34
CA ASP A 74 -6.69 -14.20 4.55
C ASP A 74 -6.96 -15.07 5.78
N LEU A 75 -8.21 -15.49 5.98
CA LEU A 75 -8.59 -16.37 7.08
C LEU A 75 -7.80 -17.70 7.05
N TYR A 76 -7.66 -18.29 5.86
CA TYR A 76 -6.88 -19.51 5.67
C TYR A 76 -5.42 -19.29 6.06
N ALA A 77 -4.79 -18.24 5.56
CA ALA A 77 -3.39 -17.93 5.82
C ALA A 77 -3.13 -17.63 7.31
N LYS A 78 -4.03 -16.88 7.97
CA LYS A 78 -3.96 -16.60 9.42
C LYS A 78 -4.04 -17.89 10.25
N ASN A 79 -4.92 -18.81 9.88
CA ASN A 79 -5.05 -20.10 10.58
C ASN A 79 -3.81 -20.98 10.37
N LEU A 80 -3.35 -21.08 9.12
CA LEU A 80 -2.15 -21.84 8.78
C LEU A 80 -0.90 -21.31 9.48
N ALA A 81 -0.76 -19.97 9.55
CA ALA A 81 0.34 -19.32 10.25
C ALA A 81 0.40 -19.75 11.73
N LYS A 82 -0.75 -19.78 12.40
CA LYS A 82 -0.89 -20.20 13.80
C LYS A 82 -0.60 -21.70 13.97
N GLU A 83 -1.23 -22.55 13.14
CA GLU A 83 -1.12 -24.00 13.22
C GLU A 83 0.32 -24.49 13.03
N LYS A 84 1.01 -23.95 12.00
CA LYS A 84 2.36 -24.39 11.62
C LYS A 84 3.47 -23.51 12.20
N ASN A 85 3.12 -22.46 12.95
CA ASN A 85 4.08 -21.47 13.46
C ASN A 85 4.98 -20.93 12.34
N ILE A 86 4.35 -20.53 11.21
CA ILE A 86 4.98 -19.88 10.06
C ILE A 86 4.71 -18.39 10.13
N THR A 87 5.68 -17.56 9.75
CA THR A 87 5.49 -16.11 9.73
C THR A 87 4.56 -15.68 8.61
N LEU A 88 3.43 -15.05 8.97
CA LEU A 88 2.58 -14.31 8.06
C LEU A 88 3.13 -12.88 7.93
N VAL A 89 3.50 -12.49 6.71
CA VAL A 89 3.93 -11.12 6.41
C VAL A 89 2.71 -10.29 6.07
N HIS A 90 2.21 -9.55 7.07
CA HIS A 90 1.01 -8.74 6.91
C HIS A 90 1.25 -7.57 5.94
N PRO A 91 0.30 -7.20 5.05
CA PRO A 91 0.51 -6.18 4.03
C PRO A 91 0.71 -4.75 4.56
N PHE A 92 0.27 -4.45 5.77
CA PHE A 92 0.34 -3.11 6.34
C PHE A 92 0.40 -3.07 7.88
N ASP A 93 -0.37 -3.88 8.59
CA ASP A 93 -0.51 -3.80 10.05
C ASP A 93 0.52 -4.68 10.77
N ASP A 94 1.80 -4.35 10.60
CA ASP A 94 2.96 -5.06 11.15
C ASP A 94 4.07 -4.04 11.41
N GLU A 95 4.63 -4.01 12.62
CA GLU A 95 5.65 -3.04 13.05
C GLU A 95 6.85 -2.99 12.11
N GLU A 96 7.37 -4.15 11.69
CA GLU A 96 8.54 -4.21 10.82
C GLU A 96 8.22 -3.81 9.36
N VAL A 97 6.98 -4.05 8.91
CA VAL A 97 6.51 -3.57 7.61
C VAL A 97 6.38 -2.05 7.65
N ILE A 98 5.75 -1.50 8.68
CA ILE A 98 5.60 -0.05 8.89
C ILE A 98 6.98 0.62 8.98
N ALA A 99 7.89 0.08 9.79
CA ALA A 99 9.26 0.59 9.91
C ALA A 99 10.02 0.59 8.58
N GLY A 100 9.86 -0.48 7.79
CA GLY A 100 10.43 -0.56 6.45
C GLY A 100 9.93 0.54 5.50
N GLN A 101 8.68 0.93 5.61
CA GLN A 101 8.11 2.05 4.83
C GLN A 101 8.61 3.41 5.32
N GLY A 102 9.00 3.50 6.58
CA GLY A 102 9.59 4.71 7.17
C GLY A 102 10.86 5.18 6.47
N THR A 103 11.62 4.28 5.84
CA THR A 103 12.84 4.63 5.07
C THR A 103 12.54 5.63 3.95
N VAL A 104 11.38 5.53 3.30
CA VAL A 104 10.94 6.48 2.26
C VAL A 104 10.81 7.89 2.86
N GLY A 105 10.24 8.01 4.06
CA GLY A 105 10.12 9.30 4.75
C GLY A 105 11.47 9.91 5.12
N LEU A 106 12.45 9.08 5.50
CA LEU A 106 13.82 9.53 5.77
C LEU A 106 14.49 10.05 4.51
N GLU A 107 14.41 9.31 3.40
CA GLU A 107 14.92 9.72 2.09
C GLU A 107 14.27 11.03 1.60
N MET A 108 12.96 11.21 1.78
CA MET A 108 12.28 12.47 1.44
C MET A 108 12.84 13.67 2.18
N LEU A 109 13.15 13.53 3.48
CA LEU A 109 13.72 14.60 4.28
C LEU A 109 15.18 14.88 3.94
N GLU A 110 15.94 13.86 3.54
CA GLU A 110 17.33 13.98 3.11
C GLU A 110 17.42 14.66 1.73
N ASP A 111 16.61 14.20 0.76
CA ASP A 111 16.65 14.70 -0.62
C ASP A 111 16.00 16.08 -0.78
N PHE A 112 14.99 16.40 0.05
CA PHE A 112 14.27 17.68 -0.02
C PHE A 112 14.00 18.23 1.40
N PRO A 113 15.04 18.79 2.05
CA PRO A 113 14.94 19.29 3.43
C PRO A 113 13.92 20.42 3.61
N GLU A 114 13.57 21.17 2.58
CA GLU A 114 12.60 22.27 2.61
C GLU A 114 11.16 21.81 2.55
N VAL A 115 10.88 20.50 2.41
CA VAL A 115 9.52 19.97 2.33
C VAL A 115 8.66 20.45 3.49
N ASP A 116 7.46 20.90 3.17
CA ASP A 116 6.44 21.33 4.14
C ASP A 116 5.16 20.51 4.08
N THR A 117 4.98 19.76 2.99
CA THR A 117 3.78 18.95 2.76
C THR A 117 4.14 17.66 2.02
N VAL A 118 3.63 16.53 2.49
CA VAL A 118 3.80 15.22 1.83
C VAL A 118 2.43 14.60 1.60
N ILE A 119 2.15 14.21 0.35
CA ILE A 119 0.89 13.57 -0.07
C ILE A 119 1.16 12.09 -0.32
N ILE A 120 0.41 11.22 0.36
CA ILE A 120 0.66 9.79 0.39
C ILE A 120 -0.60 9.00 0.08
N PRO A 121 -0.60 8.14 -0.97
CA PRO A 121 -1.68 7.20 -1.22
C PRO A 121 -1.93 6.29 -0.03
N THR A 122 -3.18 6.18 0.40
CA THR A 122 -3.55 5.57 1.68
C THR A 122 -4.69 4.58 1.54
N SER A 123 -4.44 3.35 2.00
CA SER A 123 -5.41 2.28 2.19
C SER A 123 -5.26 1.71 3.60
N GLY A 124 -4.70 0.51 3.77
CA GLY A 124 -4.45 -0.16 5.05
C GLY A 124 -3.53 0.56 6.03
N GLY A 125 -2.85 1.62 5.59
CA GLY A 125 -2.09 2.54 6.44
C GLY A 125 -0.61 2.20 6.64
N GLY A 126 -0.10 1.08 6.15
CA GLY A 126 1.32 0.70 6.34
C GLY A 126 2.30 1.69 5.71
N LEU A 127 2.04 2.10 4.47
CA LEU A 127 2.88 3.06 3.74
C LEU A 127 2.87 4.43 4.43
N ILE A 128 1.68 5.01 4.59
CA ILE A 128 1.56 6.33 5.21
C ILE A 128 2.01 6.31 6.67
N GLY A 129 1.71 5.25 7.42
CA GLY A 129 2.11 5.12 8.82
C GLY A 129 3.63 5.17 9.00
N GLY A 130 4.37 4.40 8.20
CA GLY A 130 5.84 4.43 8.26
C GLY A 130 6.42 5.78 7.86
N ILE A 131 5.99 6.33 6.71
CA ILE A 131 6.47 7.63 6.21
C ILE A 131 6.13 8.74 7.18
N ALA A 132 4.88 8.80 7.64
CA ALA A 132 4.41 9.86 8.53
C ALA A 132 5.13 9.85 9.90
N LEU A 133 5.32 8.66 10.50
CA LEU A 133 6.10 8.54 11.73
C LEU A 133 7.53 9.04 11.56
N ALA A 134 8.22 8.57 10.50
CA ALA A 134 9.60 8.99 10.23
C ALA A 134 9.72 10.51 10.06
N ILE A 135 8.79 11.12 9.33
CA ILE A 135 8.76 12.57 9.10
C ILE A 135 8.38 13.33 10.37
N LYS A 136 7.28 12.96 11.04
CA LYS A 136 6.79 13.68 12.22
C LYS A 136 7.77 13.65 13.39
N LEU A 137 8.53 12.57 13.55
CA LEU A 137 9.59 12.47 14.58
C LEU A 137 10.76 13.43 14.33
N GLN A 138 11.11 13.71 13.08
CA GLN A 138 12.22 14.60 12.74
C GLN A 138 11.77 16.04 12.45
N LYS A 139 10.64 16.22 11.79
CA LYS A 139 10.11 17.50 11.35
C LYS A 139 8.59 17.60 11.57
N PRO A 140 8.12 17.76 12.81
CA PRO A 140 6.69 17.73 13.17
C PRO A 140 5.81 18.73 12.40
N SER A 141 6.43 19.81 11.88
CA SER A 141 5.72 20.86 11.13
C SER A 141 5.27 20.44 9.73
N VAL A 142 5.87 19.40 9.15
CA VAL A 142 5.48 18.89 7.82
C VAL A 142 4.07 18.35 7.84
N LYS A 143 3.25 18.80 6.91
CA LYS A 143 1.87 18.33 6.75
C LYS A 143 1.82 17.01 6.03
N ILE A 144 1.11 16.06 6.60
CA ILE A 144 0.86 14.74 6.02
C ILE A 144 -0.57 14.72 5.50
N ILE A 145 -0.71 14.64 4.17
CA ILE A 145 -2.01 14.55 3.50
C ILE A 145 -2.18 13.14 2.98
N ALA A 146 -3.15 12.43 3.52
CA ALA A 146 -3.57 11.15 3.00
C ALA A 146 -4.45 11.37 1.76
N VAL A 147 -4.32 10.49 0.77
CA VAL A 147 -5.20 10.48 -0.40
C VAL A 147 -5.67 9.06 -0.70
N SER A 148 -6.96 8.92 -1.01
CA SER A 148 -7.56 7.65 -1.42
C SER A 148 -8.63 7.88 -2.50
N MET A 149 -9.19 6.78 -3.03
CA MET A 149 -10.35 6.82 -3.90
C MET A 149 -11.64 7.11 -3.11
N GLU A 150 -12.67 7.63 -3.78
CA GLU A 150 -14.01 7.82 -3.19
C GLU A 150 -14.75 6.49 -2.96
N ARG A 151 -14.37 5.42 -3.68
CA ARG A 151 -15.04 4.13 -3.66
C ARG A 151 -14.45 3.21 -2.60
N GLY A 152 -15.13 3.10 -1.45
CA GLY A 152 -14.73 2.22 -0.35
C GLY A 152 -13.44 2.65 0.37
N PRO A 153 -13.28 3.92 0.78
CA PRO A 153 -12.06 4.43 1.42
C PRO A 153 -11.99 4.03 2.90
N SER A 154 -11.61 2.78 3.20
CA SER A 154 -11.69 2.17 4.52
C SER A 154 -11.00 2.96 5.63
N MET A 155 -9.79 3.47 5.40
CA MET A 155 -9.08 4.27 6.40
C MET A 155 -9.78 5.61 6.66
N PHE A 156 -10.30 6.26 5.61
CA PHE A 156 -11.05 7.51 5.75
C PHE A 156 -12.32 7.33 6.61
N GLU A 157 -13.13 6.32 6.29
CA GLU A 157 -14.35 6.03 7.06
C GLU A 157 -14.02 5.58 8.49
N SER A 158 -12.93 4.84 8.68
CA SER A 158 -12.46 4.46 10.02
C SER A 158 -12.04 5.67 10.86
N LEU A 159 -11.29 6.60 10.29
CA LEU A 159 -10.89 7.85 10.97
C LEU A 159 -12.09 8.72 11.30
N LYS A 160 -13.05 8.85 10.39
CA LYS A 160 -14.29 9.58 10.58
C LYS A 160 -15.15 8.98 11.71
N ASN A 161 -15.19 7.66 11.82
CA ASN A 161 -15.95 6.94 12.83
C ASN A 161 -15.18 6.76 14.17
N GLY A 162 -13.89 7.13 14.21
CA GLY A 162 -13.03 7.01 15.39
C GLY A 162 -12.66 5.57 15.76
N LYS A 163 -12.89 4.60 14.87
CA LYS A 163 -12.55 3.18 15.04
C LYS A 163 -12.45 2.47 13.69
N PRO A 164 -11.69 1.37 13.61
CA PRO A 164 -11.70 0.52 12.42
C PRO A 164 -13.12 0.14 12.00
N THR A 165 -13.45 0.36 10.74
CA THR A 165 -14.79 0.23 10.19
C THR A 165 -14.73 -0.52 8.88
N ASP A 166 -15.58 -1.52 8.71
CA ASP A 166 -15.74 -2.19 7.42
C ASP A 166 -16.51 -1.29 6.44
N VAL A 167 -16.05 -1.31 5.21
CA VAL A 167 -16.70 -0.63 4.09
C VAL A 167 -16.89 -1.62 2.95
N GLU A 168 -17.89 -1.39 2.13
CA GLU A 168 -18.08 -2.16 0.91
C GLU A 168 -16.92 -1.92 -0.05
N GLU A 169 -16.29 -2.99 -0.52
CA GLU A 169 -15.25 -2.91 -1.54
C GLU A 169 -15.91 -2.75 -2.92
N LEU A 170 -15.59 -1.65 -3.58
CA LEU A 170 -16.14 -1.28 -4.89
C LEU A 170 -15.04 -1.29 -5.94
N GLU A 171 -15.40 -1.61 -7.19
CA GLU A 171 -14.48 -1.55 -8.31
C GLU A 171 -13.92 -0.12 -8.49
N THR A 172 -12.59 -0.01 -8.60
CA THR A 172 -11.87 1.25 -8.74
C THR A 172 -10.61 1.10 -9.59
N LEU A 173 -10.20 2.17 -10.28
CA LEU A 173 -8.90 2.24 -10.96
C LEU A 173 -7.72 2.20 -9.97
N ALA A 174 -7.95 2.59 -8.72
CA ALA A 174 -6.97 2.53 -7.65
C ALA A 174 -7.07 1.21 -6.84
N ASP A 175 -7.13 0.07 -7.52
CA ASP A 175 -7.39 -1.25 -6.96
C ASP A 175 -6.48 -1.63 -5.77
N CYS A 176 -5.23 -1.15 -5.76
CA CYS A 176 -4.30 -1.34 -4.64
C CYS A 176 -4.69 -0.57 -3.36
N LEU A 177 -5.65 0.36 -3.43
CA LEU A 177 -6.19 1.07 -2.27
C LEU A 177 -7.51 0.46 -1.76
N GLY A 178 -8.07 -0.55 -2.45
CA GLY A 178 -9.23 -1.30 -2.01
C GLY A 178 -8.95 -2.20 -0.81
N GLY A 179 -10.03 -2.71 -0.22
CA GLY A 179 -9.99 -3.63 0.90
C GLY A 179 -10.14 -2.99 2.28
N SER A 180 -10.41 -3.81 3.28
CA SER A 180 -10.57 -3.41 4.68
C SER A 180 -9.22 -3.14 5.34
N ILE A 181 -9.21 -2.27 6.38
CA ILE A 181 -8.04 -2.11 7.26
C ILE A 181 -8.00 -3.18 8.37
N GLY A 182 -9.02 -4.04 8.46
CA GLY A 182 -9.19 -5.01 9.53
C GLY A 182 -9.81 -4.41 10.80
N LEU A 183 -10.86 -5.04 11.32
CA LEU A 183 -11.49 -4.62 12.59
C LEU A 183 -10.57 -4.84 13.80
N ASP A 184 -9.61 -5.75 13.67
CA ASP A 184 -8.57 -6.09 14.64
C ASP A 184 -7.25 -5.33 14.42
N ASN A 185 -7.29 -4.22 13.64
CA ASN A 185 -6.13 -3.37 13.36
C ASN A 185 -5.46 -2.89 14.65
N GLN A 186 -4.15 -3.11 14.76
CA GLN A 186 -3.40 -2.87 15.99
C GLN A 186 -2.55 -1.60 15.95
N TYR A 187 -2.01 -1.25 14.78
CA TYR A 187 -1.00 -0.20 14.64
C TYR A 187 -1.43 0.92 13.69
N THR A 188 -1.76 0.56 12.45
CA THR A 188 -1.86 1.55 11.36
C THR A 188 -2.99 2.55 11.55
N PHE A 189 -4.14 2.15 12.11
CA PHE A 189 -5.25 3.05 12.40
C PHE A 189 -4.84 4.14 13.42
N LYS A 190 -4.20 3.72 14.51
CA LYS A 190 -3.76 4.65 15.56
C LYS A 190 -2.70 5.60 15.02
N ILE A 191 -1.73 5.10 14.26
CA ILE A 191 -0.69 5.93 13.63
C ILE A 191 -1.33 6.95 12.68
N ALA A 192 -2.27 6.51 11.84
CA ALA A 192 -2.99 7.39 10.92
C ALA A 192 -3.75 8.49 11.67
N GLN A 193 -4.44 8.15 12.77
CA GLN A 193 -5.18 9.09 13.61
C GLN A 193 -4.26 10.16 14.23
N GLU A 194 -3.04 9.79 14.60
CA GLU A 194 -2.07 10.69 15.25
C GLU A 194 -1.27 11.55 14.26
N THR A 195 -1.10 11.08 13.02
CA THR A 195 -0.13 11.67 12.09
C THR A 195 -0.72 12.37 10.87
N ILE A 196 -1.93 12.00 10.45
CA ILE A 196 -2.57 12.58 9.27
C ILE A 196 -3.16 13.95 9.59
N ASP A 197 -2.72 14.98 8.87
CA ASP A 197 -3.22 16.35 9.02
C ASP A 197 -4.47 16.61 8.17
N ASP A 198 -4.61 15.93 7.01
CA ASP A 198 -5.76 16.05 6.11
C ASP A 198 -5.96 14.78 5.29
N PHE A 199 -7.18 14.53 4.83
CA PHE A 199 -7.51 13.37 4.02
C PHE A 199 -8.34 13.78 2.80
N VAL A 200 -7.85 13.49 1.60
CA VAL A 200 -8.48 13.84 0.33
C VAL A 200 -8.99 12.58 -0.37
N LEU A 201 -10.22 12.63 -0.86
CA LEU A 201 -10.79 11.58 -1.71
C LEU A 201 -10.80 12.02 -3.16
N VAL A 202 -10.44 11.10 -4.06
CA VAL A 202 -10.33 11.34 -5.50
C VAL A 202 -11.27 10.39 -6.24
N ASN A 203 -12.09 10.92 -7.15
CA ASN A 203 -13.00 10.11 -7.94
C ASN A 203 -12.30 9.42 -9.13
N GLU A 204 -12.97 8.44 -9.75
CA GLU A 204 -12.42 7.61 -10.82
C GLU A 204 -11.94 8.42 -12.04
N ASN A 205 -12.68 9.46 -12.41
CA ASN A 205 -12.30 10.32 -13.55
C ASN A 205 -10.98 11.06 -13.27
N LYS A 206 -10.81 11.52 -12.03
CA LYS A 206 -9.57 12.17 -11.60
C LYS A 206 -8.41 11.18 -11.49
N ILE A 207 -8.67 9.94 -11.06
CA ILE A 207 -7.63 8.89 -11.06
C ILE A 207 -7.16 8.62 -12.49
N ALA A 208 -8.08 8.45 -13.44
CA ALA A 208 -7.74 8.29 -14.85
C ALA A 208 -6.98 9.50 -15.42
N GLU A 209 -7.41 10.71 -15.09
CA GLU A 209 -6.70 11.96 -15.45
C GLU A 209 -5.28 11.98 -14.88
N GLY A 210 -5.10 11.56 -13.64
CA GLY A 210 -3.79 11.47 -12.98
C GLY A 210 -2.84 10.47 -13.64
N ILE A 211 -3.34 9.29 -14.04
CA ILE A 211 -2.57 8.30 -14.81
C ILE A 211 -2.09 8.92 -16.13
N LYS A 212 -3.02 9.55 -16.87
CA LYS A 212 -2.70 10.21 -18.14
C LYS A 212 -1.73 11.38 -17.95
N PHE A 213 -1.93 12.21 -16.92
CA PHE A 213 -1.06 13.32 -16.58
C PHE A 213 0.38 12.86 -16.28
N ASN A 214 0.55 11.85 -15.43
CA ASN A 214 1.86 11.30 -15.11
C ASN A 214 2.59 10.78 -16.37
N PHE A 215 1.87 10.16 -17.29
CA PHE A 215 2.44 9.68 -18.53
C PHE A 215 2.81 10.83 -19.49
N VAL A 216 1.89 11.77 -19.71
CA VAL A 216 2.09 12.84 -20.70
C VAL A 216 3.15 13.83 -20.24
N GLU A 217 3.09 14.28 -18.97
CA GLU A 217 4.00 15.33 -18.47
C GLU A 217 5.32 14.76 -17.94
N HIS A 218 5.27 13.62 -17.23
CA HIS A 218 6.43 13.07 -16.53
C HIS A 218 7.03 11.83 -17.19
N LYS A 219 6.39 11.26 -18.22
CA LYS A 219 6.81 10.01 -18.91
C LYS A 219 6.84 8.79 -17.97
N LEU A 220 5.97 8.81 -16.96
CA LEU A 220 5.85 7.75 -15.97
C LEU A 220 4.62 6.89 -16.24
N VAL A 221 4.79 5.58 -16.27
CA VAL A 221 3.69 4.61 -16.24
C VAL A 221 3.35 4.35 -14.79
N THR A 222 2.17 4.82 -14.35
CA THR A 222 1.70 4.68 -12.97
C THR A 222 0.40 3.90 -12.90
N GLU A 223 0.22 3.13 -11.81
CA GLU A 223 -1.07 2.56 -11.45
C GLU A 223 -2.01 3.61 -10.86
N GLY A 224 -3.30 3.30 -10.75
CA GLY A 224 -4.31 4.25 -10.26
C GLY A 224 -4.03 4.76 -8.85
N ALA A 225 -3.62 3.89 -7.95
CA ALA A 225 -3.24 4.27 -6.58
C ALA A 225 -2.15 5.36 -6.56
N ALA A 226 -1.09 5.16 -7.34
CA ALA A 226 0.04 6.10 -7.43
C ALA A 226 -0.31 7.42 -8.12
N ALA A 227 -1.38 7.46 -8.90
CA ALA A 227 -1.84 8.65 -9.63
C ALA A 227 -2.75 9.57 -8.81
N THR A 228 -3.24 9.13 -7.65
CA THR A 228 -4.17 9.95 -6.82
C THR A 228 -3.51 11.21 -6.30
N GLY A 229 -2.28 11.14 -5.81
CA GLY A 229 -1.60 12.24 -5.13
C GLY A 229 -1.32 13.44 -6.03
N VAL A 230 -0.98 13.22 -7.30
CA VAL A 230 -0.69 14.32 -8.25
C VAL A 230 -1.93 15.17 -8.51
N MET A 231 -3.13 14.59 -8.47
CA MET A 231 -4.38 15.32 -8.65
C MET A 231 -4.71 16.23 -7.47
N VAL A 232 -4.30 15.85 -6.27
CA VAL A 232 -4.45 16.73 -5.09
C VAL A 232 -3.70 18.05 -5.29
N VAL A 233 -2.48 17.98 -5.85
CA VAL A 233 -1.68 19.18 -6.16
C VAL A 233 -2.27 19.93 -7.33
N LYS A 234 -2.50 19.24 -8.46
CA LYS A 234 -2.94 19.83 -9.73
C LYS A 234 -4.25 20.62 -9.56
N ASP A 235 -5.20 20.08 -8.82
CA ASP A 235 -6.53 20.67 -8.63
C ASP A 235 -6.67 21.42 -7.30
N ASN A 236 -5.58 21.58 -6.54
CA ASN A 236 -5.55 22.24 -5.24
C ASN A 236 -6.65 21.75 -4.28
N MET A 237 -6.76 20.42 -4.13
CA MET A 237 -7.87 19.76 -3.44
C MET A 237 -7.80 19.83 -1.91
N SER A 238 -6.69 20.33 -1.33
CA SER A 238 -6.55 20.50 0.13
C SER A 238 -6.17 21.94 0.46
N LYS A 239 -6.83 22.51 1.49
CA LYS A 239 -6.47 23.82 2.05
C LYS A 239 -5.18 23.78 2.88
N LYS A 240 -4.63 22.60 3.14
CA LYS A 240 -3.41 22.41 3.91
C LYS A 240 -2.15 22.27 3.05
N LEU A 241 -2.28 22.41 1.73
CA LEU A 241 -1.13 22.42 0.81
C LEU A 241 -0.22 23.60 1.12
N GLY A 242 1.07 23.30 1.27
CA GLY A 242 2.13 24.28 1.43
C GLY A 242 2.73 24.71 0.10
N LYS A 243 4.00 25.10 0.14
CA LYS A 243 4.75 25.55 -1.05
C LYS A 243 5.69 24.49 -1.58
N ASN A 244 6.27 23.69 -0.68
CA ASN A 244 7.29 22.67 -0.96
C ASN A 244 6.64 21.30 -0.76
N ILE A 245 6.07 20.76 -1.83
CA ILE A 245 5.20 19.58 -1.78
C ILE A 245 5.90 18.37 -2.39
N ILE A 246 5.89 17.26 -1.68
CA ILE A 246 6.19 15.94 -2.24
C ILE A 246 4.86 15.20 -2.46
N SER A 247 4.61 14.75 -3.69
CA SER A 247 3.55 13.78 -3.98
C SER A 247 4.16 12.43 -4.31
N LEU A 248 3.89 11.42 -3.50
CA LEU A 248 4.48 10.10 -3.66
C LEU A 248 3.84 9.34 -4.83
N ILE A 249 4.65 8.90 -5.78
CA ILE A 249 4.29 7.95 -6.83
C ILE A 249 4.80 6.58 -6.40
N CYS A 250 3.92 5.74 -5.86
CA CYS A 250 4.28 4.52 -5.15
C CYS A 250 4.23 3.23 -5.99
N GLY A 251 3.80 3.28 -7.25
CA GLY A 251 3.70 2.07 -8.07
C GLY A 251 3.33 2.27 -9.52
N GLY A 252 3.65 1.23 -10.33
CA GLY A 252 3.34 1.19 -11.77
C GLY A 252 2.76 -0.16 -12.20
N ASN A 253 2.12 -0.90 -11.30
CA ASN A 253 1.59 -2.24 -11.55
C ASN A 253 0.19 -2.17 -12.18
N ILE A 254 0.09 -1.54 -13.33
CA ILE A 254 -1.15 -1.39 -14.11
C ILE A 254 -1.21 -2.40 -15.26
N ASP A 255 -2.43 -2.87 -15.58
CA ASP A 255 -2.65 -3.66 -16.80
C ASP A 255 -2.40 -2.83 -18.06
N ALA A 256 -1.66 -3.39 -19.02
CA ALA A 256 -1.24 -2.66 -20.22
C ALA A 256 -2.45 -2.25 -21.11
N ASN A 257 -3.50 -3.08 -21.17
CA ASN A 257 -4.68 -2.77 -21.97
C ASN A 257 -5.52 -1.66 -21.30
N LEU A 258 -5.63 -1.71 -19.96
CA LEU A 258 -6.28 -0.66 -19.19
C LEU A 258 -5.51 0.66 -19.33
N PHE A 259 -4.19 0.63 -19.17
CA PHE A 259 -3.34 1.79 -19.36
C PHE A 259 -3.53 2.43 -20.74
N ASN A 260 -3.44 1.63 -21.80
CA ASN A 260 -3.64 2.12 -23.17
C ASN A 260 -5.01 2.77 -23.39
N LYS A 261 -6.08 2.20 -22.78
CA LYS A 261 -7.43 2.80 -22.85
C LYS A 261 -7.51 4.16 -22.17
N ILE A 262 -6.77 4.34 -21.05
CA ILE A 262 -6.81 5.58 -20.27
C ILE A 262 -6.03 6.69 -20.96
N ILE A 263 -4.88 6.38 -21.57
CA ILE A 263 -4.04 7.40 -22.21
C ILE A 263 -4.48 7.79 -23.62
N ALA A 264 -5.24 6.93 -24.29
CA ALA A 264 -5.82 7.25 -25.61
C ALA A 264 -6.79 8.43 -25.50
#